data_54637692f066cda7e64d7c87c31bd776
#
_entry.id   54637692f066cda7e64d7c87c31bd776
#
_cell.length_a   1.000
_cell.length_b   1.000
_cell.length_c   1.000
_cell.angle_alpha   90.00
_cell.angle_beta   90.00
_cell.angle_gamma   90.00
#
_symmetry.space_group_name_H-M   'P 1'
#
loop_
_entity.id
_entity.type
_entity.pdbx_description
1 polymer ?
#
loop_
_entity_poly.entity_id
_entity_poly.type
_entity_poly.pdbx_seq_one_letter_code
_entity_poly.pdbx_strand_id
1 'polypeptide(L)'
;RDVALKDLACVEFAGFVLMNFERDPVPFDEFIAPVRAFLDDLAIGEMRHYWWKSIPIASNWKVAQEAFFETYHVPATHPQLEKPAAEFIYRASEQKDFQFSHRHVAYDAFPHGHGRFYAGEKTPMAGNVQPQGGDPVEAMAARLQLLVDGMDAQVLQGDIDVLLTLRGKPVPSGSSLGAEYIKALYARAAAEQRPMPKPTPETLGMWGGEIFIFPNVMILPHAGNAMIYRVRPAGSDPDRCTFEIFSTRSYPAAVKPPRATLQRVTDLGDPEQVLLIPRQDLGNIPRMQKGLHSRAMRQTWLASHHEKMILNMHQAMDRYLRA
;
A
#
# COMPACT_ATOMS: atom_id res chain seq x y z
N ARG A 1 -41.75 -9.66 -24.73
CA ARG A 1 -40.73 -8.82 -24.01
C ARG A 1 -39.71 -9.76 -23.47
N ASP A 2 -38.48 -9.61 -23.93
CA ASP A 2 -37.37 -10.36 -23.39
C ASP A 2 -37.08 -9.83 -21.98
N VAL A 3 -37.27 -10.69 -20.97
CA VAL A 3 -37.07 -10.36 -19.56
C VAL A 3 -35.78 -10.97 -19.02
N ALA A 4 -34.90 -11.45 -19.91
CA ALA A 4 -33.60 -11.98 -19.52
C ALA A 4 -32.71 -10.88 -18.89
N LEU A 5 -31.95 -11.24 -17.89
CA LEU A 5 -30.89 -10.39 -17.36
C LEU A 5 -29.82 -10.20 -18.44
N LYS A 6 -29.25 -9.02 -18.50
CA LYS A 6 -28.12 -8.75 -19.40
C LYS A 6 -26.86 -9.37 -18.82
N ASP A 7 -26.04 -9.92 -19.70
CA ASP A 7 -24.71 -10.38 -19.32
C ASP A 7 -23.84 -9.18 -18.88
N LEU A 8 -23.02 -9.40 -17.89
CA LEU A 8 -22.08 -8.45 -17.36
C LEU A 8 -20.65 -9.02 -17.49
N ALA A 9 -19.73 -8.24 -18.03
CA ALA A 9 -18.33 -8.61 -18.06
C ALA A 9 -17.81 -8.72 -16.63
N CYS A 10 -17.40 -9.94 -16.24
CA CYS A 10 -16.97 -10.27 -14.89
C CYS A 10 -15.78 -11.24 -14.97
N VAL A 11 -14.72 -10.93 -14.22
CA VAL A 11 -13.50 -11.75 -14.17
C VAL A 11 -13.03 -11.89 -12.72
N GLU A 12 -12.61 -13.08 -12.34
CA GLU A 12 -11.86 -13.32 -11.11
C GLU A 12 -10.36 -13.25 -11.43
N PHE A 13 -9.66 -12.34 -10.76
CA PHE A 13 -8.22 -12.15 -10.95
C PHE A 13 -7.57 -11.70 -9.63
N ALA A 14 -6.44 -12.34 -9.26
CA ALA A 14 -5.65 -12.03 -8.06
C ALA A 14 -6.49 -11.97 -6.76
N GLY A 15 -7.56 -12.78 -6.66
CA GLY A 15 -8.48 -12.80 -5.53
C GLY A 15 -9.56 -11.72 -5.55
N PHE A 16 -9.63 -10.90 -6.58
CA PHE A 16 -10.68 -9.90 -6.81
C PHE A 16 -11.72 -10.40 -7.82
N VAL A 17 -12.97 -10.00 -7.63
CA VAL A 17 -14.00 -10.07 -8.65
C VAL A 17 -14.11 -8.68 -9.27
N LEU A 18 -13.70 -8.55 -10.52
CA LEU A 18 -13.73 -7.31 -11.30
C LEU A 18 -14.93 -7.35 -12.25
N MET A 19 -15.68 -6.25 -12.32
CA MET A 19 -16.87 -6.13 -13.15
C MET A 19 -16.82 -4.85 -13.99
N ASN A 20 -17.27 -4.93 -15.24
CA ASN A 20 -17.41 -3.78 -16.10
C ASN A 20 -18.85 -3.69 -16.63
N PHE A 21 -19.47 -2.52 -16.49
CA PHE A 21 -20.85 -2.23 -16.88
C PHE A 21 -20.96 -1.64 -18.29
N GLU A 22 -19.84 -1.42 -18.98
CA GLU A 22 -19.86 -0.94 -20.36
C GLU A 22 -20.46 -1.99 -21.29
N ARG A 23 -21.05 -1.51 -22.36
CA ARG A 23 -21.66 -2.39 -23.39
C ARG A 23 -20.61 -3.16 -24.17
N ASP A 24 -19.47 -2.53 -24.43
CA ASP A 24 -18.34 -3.08 -25.18
C ASP A 24 -17.03 -2.69 -24.45
N PRO A 25 -16.73 -3.38 -23.33
CA PRO A 25 -15.59 -3.02 -22.52
C PRO A 25 -14.27 -3.42 -23.18
N VAL A 26 -13.20 -2.69 -22.87
CA VAL A 26 -11.84 -3.13 -23.20
C VAL A 26 -11.65 -4.56 -22.66
N PRO A 27 -11.10 -5.49 -23.48
CA PRO A 27 -10.83 -6.86 -23.01
C PRO A 27 -9.99 -6.85 -21.72
N PHE A 28 -10.38 -7.70 -20.76
CA PHE A 28 -9.74 -7.69 -19.44
C PHE A 28 -8.22 -7.89 -19.51
N ASP A 29 -7.74 -8.77 -20.40
CA ASP A 29 -6.30 -9.01 -20.53
C ASP A 29 -5.54 -7.79 -21.05
N GLU A 30 -6.14 -6.99 -21.90
CA GLU A 30 -5.58 -5.70 -22.33
C GLU A 30 -5.62 -4.67 -21.19
N PHE A 31 -6.74 -4.58 -20.49
CA PHE A 31 -6.93 -3.65 -19.38
C PHE A 31 -5.90 -3.87 -18.26
N ILE A 32 -5.70 -5.13 -17.83
CA ILE A 32 -4.84 -5.46 -16.69
C ILE A 32 -3.36 -5.64 -17.07
N ALA A 33 -3.04 -5.76 -18.38
CA ALA A 33 -1.67 -6.02 -18.85
C ALA A 33 -0.60 -5.13 -18.22
N PRO A 34 -0.82 -3.80 -18.02
CA PRO A 34 0.22 -2.93 -17.46
C PRO A 34 0.65 -3.27 -16.03
N VAL A 35 -0.19 -3.95 -15.26
CA VAL A 35 0.07 -4.27 -13.84
C VAL A 35 0.07 -5.77 -13.54
N ARG A 36 -0.36 -6.61 -14.49
CA ARG A 36 -0.47 -8.07 -14.30
C ARG A 36 0.81 -8.70 -13.76
N ALA A 37 1.95 -8.43 -14.41
CA ALA A 37 3.22 -9.02 -14.03
C ALA A 37 3.61 -8.71 -12.59
N PHE A 38 3.35 -7.49 -12.11
CA PHE A 38 3.63 -7.10 -10.72
C PHE A 38 2.76 -7.89 -9.74
N LEU A 39 1.47 -8.08 -10.04
CA LEU A 39 0.54 -8.79 -9.15
C LEU A 39 0.88 -10.29 -9.08
N ASP A 40 1.27 -10.88 -10.22
CA ASP A 40 1.71 -12.28 -10.30
C ASP A 40 3.04 -12.48 -9.56
N ASP A 41 4.02 -11.59 -9.79
CA ASP A 41 5.34 -11.67 -9.16
C ASP A 41 5.32 -11.42 -7.66
N LEU A 42 4.35 -10.63 -7.19
CA LEU A 42 4.09 -10.38 -5.76
C LEU A 42 3.22 -11.46 -5.11
N ALA A 43 2.76 -12.46 -5.87
CA ALA A 43 1.92 -13.55 -5.41
C ALA A 43 0.62 -13.08 -4.72
N ILE A 44 0.04 -11.95 -5.17
CA ILE A 44 -1.15 -11.35 -4.54
C ILE A 44 -2.33 -12.34 -4.55
N GLY A 45 -2.52 -13.09 -5.63
CA GLY A 45 -3.60 -14.10 -5.75
C GLY A 45 -3.48 -15.26 -4.78
N GLU A 46 -2.29 -15.52 -4.23
CA GLU A 46 -2.03 -16.59 -3.26
C GLU A 46 -2.35 -16.18 -1.81
N MET A 47 -2.58 -14.88 -1.57
CA MET A 47 -2.89 -14.36 -0.24
C MET A 47 -4.35 -14.59 0.11
N ARG A 48 -4.65 -14.59 1.40
CA ARG A 48 -5.99 -14.69 1.96
C ARG A 48 -6.20 -13.58 2.98
N HIS A 49 -7.45 -13.11 3.11
CA HIS A 49 -7.81 -12.08 4.06
C HIS A 49 -7.47 -12.51 5.49
N TYR A 50 -6.74 -11.66 6.19
CA TYR A 50 -6.46 -11.79 7.61
C TYR A 50 -7.50 -11.03 8.44
N TRP A 51 -7.76 -9.76 8.07
CA TRP A 51 -8.89 -8.99 8.57
C TRP A 51 -9.43 -8.07 7.46
N TRP A 52 -10.66 -7.60 7.65
CA TRP A 52 -11.36 -6.74 6.70
C TRP A 52 -12.21 -5.71 7.44
N LYS A 53 -11.97 -4.42 7.20
CA LYS A 53 -12.67 -3.29 7.79
C LYS A 53 -13.34 -2.45 6.72
N SER A 54 -14.54 -1.91 7.05
CA SER A 54 -15.30 -0.98 6.21
C SER A 54 -15.60 0.28 7.01
N ILE A 55 -15.18 1.42 6.50
CA ILE A 55 -15.13 2.69 7.19
C ILE A 55 -15.91 3.71 6.35
N PRO A 56 -17.01 4.29 6.88
CA PRO A 56 -17.67 5.41 6.21
C PRO A 56 -16.85 6.68 6.38
N ILE A 57 -16.56 7.36 5.28
CA ILE A 57 -15.77 8.61 5.26
C ILE A 57 -16.61 9.74 4.67
N ALA A 58 -16.61 10.91 5.34
CA ALA A 58 -17.24 12.13 4.86
C ALA A 58 -16.33 12.83 3.82
N SER A 59 -16.18 12.22 2.66
CA SER A 59 -15.39 12.71 1.54
C SER A 59 -15.77 12.04 0.24
N ASN A 60 -15.47 12.70 -0.87
CA ASN A 60 -15.52 12.08 -2.19
C ASN A 60 -14.55 10.89 -2.25
N TRP A 61 -14.97 9.82 -2.89
CA TRP A 61 -14.17 8.60 -3.02
C TRP A 61 -12.84 8.83 -3.75
N LYS A 62 -12.78 9.78 -4.70
CA LYS A 62 -11.54 10.15 -5.40
C LYS A 62 -10.56 10.83 -4.45
N VAL A 63 -11.03 11.83 -3.70
CA VAL A 63 -10.23 12.53 -2.69
C VAL A 63 -9.69 11.56 -1.65
N ALA A 64 -10.53 10.60 -1.23
CA ALA A 64 -10.14 9.61 -0.23
C ALA A 64 -9.02 8.67 -0.72
N GLN A 65 -8.94 8.36 -2.01
CA GLN A 65 -7.87 7.50 -2.54
C GLN A 65 -6.65 8.28 -3.02
N GLU A 66 -6.81 9.53 -3.46
CA GLU A 66 -5.70 10.39 -3.89
C GLU A 66 -4.65 10.59 -2.78
N ALA A 67 -5.09 10.59 -1.52
CA ALA A 67 -4.23 10.71 -0.35
C ALA A 67 -3.22 9.54 -0.20
N PHE A 68 -3.38 8.46 -0.96
CA PHE A 68 -2.51 7.29 -0.93
C PHE A 68 -1.63 7.16 -2.19
N PHE A 69 -1.77 8.06 -3.17
CA PHE A 69 -0.98 8.03 -4.41
C PHE A 69 0.34 8.78 -4.33
N GLU A 70 0.66 9.33 -3.16
CA GLU A 70 1.89 10.06 -2.92
C GLU A 70 2.47 9.73 -1.52
N THR A 71 3.72 10.07 -1.30
CA THR A 71 4.42 9.74 -0.04
C THR A 71 4.84 10.97 0.75
N TYR A 72 4.64 12.17 0.22
CA TYR A 72 5.09 13.40 0.89
C TYR A 72 4.21 13.79 2.09
N HIS A 73 3.01 13.21 2.24
CA HIS A 73 2.20 13.39 3.46
C HIS A 73 2.80 12.68 4.68
N VAL A 74 3.59 11.61 4.46
CA VAL A 74 4.10 10.74 5.54
C VAL A 74 4.81 11.50 6.64
N PRO A 75 5.74 12.43 6.38
CA PRO A 75 6.42 13.20 7.42
C PRO A 75 5.49 14.02 8.32
N ALA A 76 4.41 14.54 7.75
CA ALA A 76 3.47 15.39 8.49
C ALA A 76 2.37 14.58 9.18
N THR A 77 1.89 13.52 8.54
CA THR A 77 0.76 12.72 9.02
C THR A 77 1.20 11.62 10.00
N HIS A 78 2.40 11.06 9.80
CA HIS A 78 2.92 9.94 10.58
C HIS A 78 4.24 10.27 11.31
N PRO A 79 4.24 11.25 12.23
CA PRO A 79 5.46 11.68 12.90
C PRO A 79 6.15 10.56 13.70
N GLN A 80 5.44 9.51 14.09
CA GLN A 80 6.01 8.34 14.75
C GLN A 80 6.90 7.50 13.82
N LEU A 81 6.64 7.52 12.51
CA LEU A 81 7.48 6.83 11.52
C LEU A 81 8.75 7.64 11.20
N GLU A 82 8.67 8.95 11.39
CA GLU A 82 9.78 9.87 11.15
C GLU A 82 10.73 9.98 12.34
N LYS A 83 10.25 9.87 13.59
CA LYS A 83 11.08 10.07 14.78
C LYS A 83 12.33 9.22 14.83
N PRO A 84 12.28 7.91 14.59
CA PRO A 84 13.50 7.09 14.49
C PRO A 84 14.38 7.48 13.30
N ALA A 85 13.75 7.96 12.22
CA ALA A 85 14.45 8.48 11.06
C ALA A 85 14.91 9.91 11.28
N ALA A 86 14.19 10.76 12.03
CA ALA A 86 14.55 12.15 12.29
C ALA A 86 15.75 12.30 13.24
N GLU A 87 15.86 11.49 14.27
CA GLU A 87 17.11 11.45 15.08
C GLU A 87 18.31 11.03 14.23
N PHE A 88 18.09 10.15 13.29
CA PHE A 88 19.05 9.71 12.29
C PHE A 88 19.30 10.78 11.22
N ILE A 89 18.24 11.40 10.68
CA ILE A 89 18.26 12.45 9.66
C ILE A 89 18.86 13.74 10.20
N TYR A 90 18.56 14.14 11.44
CA TYR A 90 19.12 15.35 12.05
C TYR A 90 20.64 15.25 12.20
N ARG A 91 21.16 14.06 12.46
CA ARG A 91 22.62 13.81 12.49
C ARG A 91 23.21 13.63 11.08
N ALA A 92 22.42 13.16 10.12
CA ALA A 92 22.84 13.04 8.72
C ALA A 92 22.67 14.36 7.94
N SER A 93 21.88 15.32 8.41
CA SER A 93 21.75 16.67 7.83
C SER A 93 23.00 17.52 8.01
N GLU A 94 23.91 17.13 8.89
CA GLU A 94 25.29 17.63 8.92
C GLU A 94 26.09 17.16 7.67
N GLN A 95 25.63 16.09 7.00
CA GLN A 95 26.07 15.70 5.66
C GLN A 95 25.12 16.35 4.63
N LYS A 96 25.62 17.35 3.93
CA LYS A 96 24.89 18.24 3.00
C LYS A 96 24.06 17.57 1.90
N ASP A 97 24.10 16.25 1.75
CA ASP A 97 23.49 15.49 0.64
C ASP A 97 22.33 14.55 1.07
N PHE A 98 21.99 14.48 2.37
CA PHE A 98 20.91 13.61 2.83
C PHE A 98 19.59 14.39 2.92
N GLN A 99 18.78 14.28 1.89
CA GLN A 99 17.40 14.75 1.90
C GLN A 99 16.45 13.58 2.02
N PHE A 100 15.47 13.68 2.94
CA PHE A 100 14.50 12.65 3.23
C PHE A 100 13.86 12.04 1.97
N SER A 101 13.53 10.79 2.06
CA SER A 101 13.36 9.81 1.00
C SER A 101 12.20 10.00 0.02
N HIS A 102 11.22 10.89 0.24
CA HIS A 102 10.16 11.05 -0.76
C HIS A 102 10.69 11.54 -2.13
N ARG A 103 11.88 12.16 -2.18
CA ARG A 103 12.56 12.53 -3.43
C ARG A 103 13.14 11.34 -4.20
N HIS A 104 13.27 10.19 -3.56
CA HIS A 104 13.82 8.99 -4.15
C HIS A 104 12.73 7.96 -4.50
N VAL A 105 11.47 8.24 -4.19
CA VAL A 105 10.35 7.42 -4.59
C VAL A 105 10.10 7.65 -6.08
N ALA A 106 10.04 6.55 -6.82
CA ALA A 106 9.68 6.54 -8.22
C ALA A 106 8.17 6.35 -8.35
N TYR A 107 7.58 7.00 -9.35
CA TYR A 107 6.15 6.93 -9.65
C TYR A 107 5.99 6.57 -11.12
N ASP A 108 5.14 5.61 -11.42
CA ASP A 108 4.77 5.25 -12.80
C ASP A 108 3.26 5.44 -13.00
N ALA A 109 2.91 6.02 -14.14
CA ALA A 109 1.55 6.11 -14.64
C ALA A 109 1.44 5.18 -15.84
N PHE A 110 0.48 4.24 -15.78
CA PHE A 110 0.29 3.22 -16.80
C PHE A 110 -0.99 3.46 -17.61
N PRO A 111 -1.13 2.83 -18.79
CA PRO A 111 -2.37 2.82 -19.54
C PRO A 111 -3.57 2.42 -18.66
N HIS A 112 -4.76 2.77 -19.10
CA HIS A 112 -6.06 2.50 -18.44
C HIS A 112 -6.19 3.11 -17.03
N GLY A 113 -5.32 4.06 -16.65
CA GLY A 113 -5.41 4.74 -15.36
C GLY A 113 -4.69 4.04 -14.22
N HIS A 114 -4.01 2.91 -14.47
CA HIS A 114 -3.22 2.22 -13.46
C HIS A 114 -1.95 3.02 -13.09
N GLY A 115 -1.33 2.65 -11.97
CA GLY A 115 -0.09 3.29 -11.57
C GLY A 115 0.62 2.52 -10.47
N ARG A 116 1.82 2.95 -10.13
CA ARG A 116 2.54 2.50 -8.94
C ARG A 116 3.46 3.59 -8.42
N PHE A 117 3.77 3.51 -7.14
CA PHE A 117 5.01 4.09 -6.61
C PHE A 117 5.84 3.03 -5.89
N TYR A 118 7.15 3.20 -5.87
CA TYR A 118 8.09 2.22 -5.31
C TYR A 118 9.40 2.88 -4.90
N ALA A 119 10.20 2.16 -4.12
CA ALA A 119 11.53 2.59 -3.76
C ALA A 119 12.40 2.71 -5.03
N GLY A 120 12.75 3.93 -5.42
CA GLY A 120 13.67 4.16 -6.53
C GLY A 120 15.08 3.64 -6.22
N GLU A 121 15.93 3.51 -7.25
CA GLU A 121 17.30 2.98 -7.13
C GLU A 121 18.15 3.67 -6.06
N LYS A 122 17.86 4.94 -5.76
CA LYS A 122 18.57 5.77 -4.76
C LYS A 122 17.89 5.78 -3.38
N THR A 123 16.77 5.07 -3.22
CA THR A 123 16.11 5.00 -1.92
C THR A 123 16.91 4.07 -1.01
N PRO A 124 17.43 4.55 0.12
CA PRO A 124 18.09 3.67 1.08
C PRO A 124 17.07 2.63 1.57
N MET A 125 17.28 1.37 1.25
CA MET A 125 16.53 0.29 1.91
C MET A 125 16.69 0.44 3.41
N ALA A 126 15.62 0.24 4.17
CA ALA A 126 15.61 0.42 5.63
C ALA A 126 16.75 -0.30 6.37
N GLY A 127 17.33 -1.35 5.77
CA GLY A 127 18.47 -2.09 6.30
C GLY A 127 19.85 -1.49 6.02
N ASN A 128 19.96 -0.44 5.20
CA ASN A 128 21.26 0.20 4.89
C ASN A 128 21.58 1.35 5.85
N VAL A 129 20.65 1.66 6.74
CA VAL A 129 20.81 2.71 7.73
C VAL A 129 21.47 2.11 8.98
N GLN A 130 22.75 2.38 9.19
CA GLN A 130 23.49 1.98 10.40
C GLN A 130 23.10 2.93 11.55
N PRO A 131 22.46 2.44 12.62
CA PRO A 131 22.26 3.26 13.82
C PRO A 131 23.62 3.62 14.43
N GLN A 132 23.79 4.85 14.87
CA GLN A 132 24.98 5.25 15.61
C GLN A 132 24.90 4.71 17.06
N GLY A 133 25.37 3.47 17.24
CA GLY A 133 25.36 2.77 18.52
C GLY A 133 24.15 1.84 18.69
N GLY A 134 24.34 0.77 19.45
CA GLY A 134 23.34 -0.26 19.67
C GLY A 134 23.36 -1.41 18.65
N ASP A 135 22.50 -2.39 18.87
CA ASP A 135 22.32 -3.53 17.96
C ASP A 135 21.47 -3.11 16.76
N PRO A 136 21.97 -3.18 15.51
CA PRO A 136 21.22 -2.82 14.32
C PRO A 136 19.98 -3.69 14.10
N VAL A 137 19.96 -4.93 14.60
CA VAL A 137 18.78 -5.81 14.55
C VAL A 137 17.66 -5.24 15.44
N GLU A 138 18.00 -4.79 16.65
CA GLU A 138 17.04 -4.17 17.57
C GLU A 138 16.48 -2.86 17.01
N ALA A 139 17.33 -2.03 16.42
CA ALA A 139 16.90 -0.77 15.82
C ALA A 139 15.92 -1.01 14.64
N MET A 140 16.23 -2.01 13.81
CA MET A 140 15.34 -2.40 12.70
C MET A 140 14.04 -3.02 13.23
N ALA A 141 14.10 -3.88 14.24
CA ALA A 141 12.94 -4.50 14.86
C ALA A 141 12.01 -3.45 15.48
N ALA A 142 12.54 -2.48 16.20
CA ALA A 142 11.75 -1.38 16.78
C ALA A 142 11.03 -0.56 15.71
N ARG A 143 11.67 -0.32 14.56
CA ARG A 143 11.03 0.37 13.43
C ARG A 143 9.90 -0.45 12.81
N LEU A 144 10.13 -1.75 12.58
CA LEU A 144 9.09 -2.64 12.05
C LEU A 144 7.93 -2.79 13.03
N GLN A 145 8.19 -2.75 14.35
CA GLN A 145 7.16 -2.81 15.38
C GLN A 145 6.17 -1.64 15.26
N LEU A 146 6.64 -0.43 14.90
CA LEU A 146 5.74 0.71 14.65
C LEU A 146 4.73 0.42 13.52
N LEU A 147 5.12 -0.35 12.50
CA LEU A 147 4.23 -0.76 11.43
C LEU A 147 3.25 -1.85 11.87
N VAL A 148 3.72 -2.80 12.67
CA VAL A 148 2.84 -3.84 13.26
C VAL A 148 1.79 -3.20 14.16
N ASP A 149 2.21 -2.38 15.12
CA ASP A 149 1.32 -1.73 16.09
C ASP A 149 0.41 -0.71 15.40
N GLY A 150 0.89 -0.08 14.33
CA GLY A 150 0.19 0.98 13.62
C GLY A 150 -0.79 0.51 12.55
N MET A 151 -0.60 -0.69 11.95
CA MET A 151 -1.47 -1.14 10.85
C MET A 151 -1.74 -2.65 10.79
N ASP A 152 -0.88 -3.52 11.34
CA ASP A 152 -1.02 -5.00 11.35
C ASP A 152 -1.41 -5.58 9.96
N ALA A 153 -0.68 -5.18 8.94
CA ALA A 153 -1.03 -5.52 7.56
C ALA A 153 0.18 -5.81 6.66
N GLN A 154 1.06 -4.82 6.40
CA GLN A 154 2.22 -5.01 5.54
C GLN A 154 3.32 -5.82 6.24
N VAL A 155 3.61 -5.47 7.49
CA VAL A 155 4.54 -6.19 8.36
C VAL A 155 3.76 -6.83 9.47
N LEU A 156 4.06 -8.08 9.79
CA LEU A 156 3.41 -8.83 10.85
C LEU A 156 4.43 -9.20 11.93
N GLN A 157 3.96 -9.49 13.14
CA GLN A 157 4.84 -9.87 14.26
C GLN A 157 5.80 -11.02 13.89
N GLY A 158 5.32 -12.02 13.15
CA GLY A 158 6.16 -13.14 12.69
C GLY A 158 7.34 -12.73 11.79
N ASP A 159 7.25 -11.60 11.09
CA ASP A 159 8.34 -11.07 10.28
C ASP A 159 9.43 -10.48 11.18
N ILE A 160 9.04 -9.81 12.28
CA ILE A 160 9.96 -9.32 13.31
C ILE A 160 10.63 -10.48 14.03
N ASP A 161 9.90 -11.53 14.36
CA ASP A 161 10.46 -12.73 15.00
C ASP A 161 11.58 -13.35 14.15
N VAL A 162 11.41 -13.35 12.82
CA VAL A 162 12.46 -13.77 11.88
C VAL A 162 13.68 -12.85 11.96
N LEU A 163 13.48 -11.52 11.96
CA LEU A 163 14.57 -10.55 12.07
C LEU A 163 15.37 -10.76 13.37
N LEU A 164 14.70 -10.98 14.49
CA LEU A 164 15.32 -11.19 15.80
C LEU A 164 16.20 -12.46 15.86
N THR A 165 15.97 -13.43 14.95
CA THR A 165 16.89 -14.60 14.84
C THR A 165 18.28 -14.23 14.34
N LEU A 166 18.46 -13.02 13.78
CA LEU A 166 19.75 -12.53 13.29
C LEU A 166 20.57 -11.82 14.38
N ARG A 167 20.00 -11.62 15.57
CA ARG A 167 20.71 -10.97 16.71
C ARG A 167 22.04 -11.67 17.01
N GLY A 168 23.09 -10.89 17.12
CA GLY A 168 24.43 -11.39 17.43
C GLY A 168 25.11 -12.17 16.29
N LYS A 169 24.48 -12.31 15.13
CA LYS A 169 25.10 -12.92 13.96
C LYS A 169 25.86 -11.86 13.15
N PRO A 170 27.09 -12.15 12.72
CA PRO A 170 27.81 -11.23 11.85
C PRO A 170 27.16 -11.13 10.48
N VAL A 171 27.05 -9.93 9.95
CA VAL A 171 26.63 -9.72 8.55
C VAL A 171 27.80 -10.09 7.65
N PRO A 172 27.63 -11.01 6.70
CA PRO A 172 28.69 -11.41 5.77
C PRO A 172 29.25 -10.22 4.97
N SER A 173 30.56 -10.27 4.66
CA SER A 173 31.18 -9.25 3.80
C SER A 173 30.46 -9.15 2.46
N GLY A 174 30.15 -7.93 2.02
CA GLY A 174 29.39 -7.68 0.78
C GLY A 174 27.88 -7.89 0.90
N SER A 175 27.36 -8.19 2.10
CA SER A 175 25.91 -8.25 2.38
C SER A 175 25.46 -7.09 3.29
N SER A 176 24.18 -6.99 3.54
CA SER A 176 23.58 -6.04 4.50
C SER A 176 22.62 -6.76 5.44
N LEU A 177 22.30 -6.15 6.59
CA LEU A 177 21.29 -6.68 7.50
C LEU A 177 19.95 -6.89 6.77
N GLY A 178 19.53 -5.95 5.90
CA GLY A 178 18.32 -6.07 5.12
C GLY A 178 18.34 -7.28 4.17
N ALA A 179 19.48 -7.52 3.50
CA ALA A 179 19.64 -8.69 2.64
C ALA A 179 19.59 -10.01 3.43
N GLU A 180 20.23 -10.07 4.59
CA GLU A 180 20.17 -11.26 5.46
C GLU A 180 18.77 -11.47 6.04
N TYR A 181 18.07 -10.41 6.39
CA TYR A 181 16.66 -10.48 6.80
C TYR A 181 15.76 -11.02 5.69
N ILE A 182 15.90 -10.52 4.47
CA ILE A 182 15.16 -11.04 3.30
C ILE A 182 15.43 -12.55 3.11
N LYS A 183 16.70 -12.96 3.14
CA LYS A 183 17.07 -14.39 3.04
C LYS A 183 16.39 -15.23 4.14
N ALA A 184 16.38 -14.73 5.38
CA ALA A 184 15.75 -15.42 6.50
C ALA A 184 14.24 -15.55 6.33
N LEU A 185 13.54 -14.50 5.84
CA LEU A 185 12.11 -14.54 5.51
C LEU A 185 11.80 -15.61 4.45
N TYR A 186 12.57 -15.66 3.37
CA TYR A 186 12.39 -16.67 2.32
C TYR A 186 12.71 -18.07 2.82
N ALA A 187 13.76 -18.26 3.62
CA ALA A 187 14.10 -19.54 4.22
C ALA A 187 12.97 -20.08 5.13
N ARG A 188 12.39 -19.22 5.96
CA ARG A 188 11.24 -19.58 6.79
C ARG A 188 10.02 -19.92 5.93
N ALA A 189 9.71 -19.10 4.95
CA ALA A 189 8.57 -19.35 4.07
C ALA A 189 8.71 -20.66 3.29
N ALA A 190 9.92 -21.01 2.82
CA ALA A 190 10.19 -22.28 2.17
C ALA A 190 9.99 -23.46 3.13
N ALA A 191 10.44 -23.37 4.38
CA ALA A 191 10.22 -24.41 5.40
C ALA A 191 8.73 -24.59 5.73
N GLU A 192 7.95 -23.53 5.68
CA GLU A 192 6.50 -23.52 5.90
C GLU A 192 5.70 -23.86 4.62
N GLN A 193 6.35 -24.01 3.47
CA GLN A 193 5.70 -24.12 2.15
C GLN A 193 4.70 -22.96 1.92
N ARG A 194 5.06 -21.78 2.33
CA ARG A 194 4.25 -20.56 2.23
C ARG A 194 4.59 -19.82 0.95
N PRO A 195 3.59 -19.43 0.13
CA PRO A 195 3.84 -18.60 -1.04
C PRO A 195 4.54 -17.29 -0.69
N MET A 196 5.49 -16.88 -1.53
CA MET A 196 6.24 -15.63 -1.39
C MET A 196 6.36 -14.92 -2.74
N PRO A 197 6.52 -13.60 -2.75
CA PRO A 197 6.91 -12.86 -3.95
C PRO A 197 8.16 -13.44 -4.61
N LYS A 198 8.34 -13.24 -5.92
CA LYS A 198 9.60 -13.57 -6.57
C LYS A 198 10.74 -12.69 -6.01
N PRO A 199 11.91 -13.23 -5.64
CA PRO A 199 12.99 -12.44 -5.03
C PRO A 199 13.80 -11.66 -6.07
N THR A 200 13.14 -10.86 -6.89
CA THR A 200 13.77 -9.99 -7.89
C THR A 200 13.98 -8.58 -7.34
N PRO A 201 14.95 -7.80 -7.84
CA PRO A 201 15.11 -6.41 -7.43
C PRO A 201 13.81 -5.60 -7.58
N GLU A 202 13.03 -5.90 -8.61
CA GLU A 202 11.78 -5.21 -8.90
C GLU A 202 10.71 -5.49 -7.84
N THR A 203 10.47 -6.77 -7.50
CA THR A 203 9.50 -7.14 -6.47
C THR A 203 9.93 -6.69 -5.08
N LEU A 204 11.23 -6.76 -4.77
CA LEU A 204 11.76 -6.26 -3.50
C LEU A 204 11.65 -4.73 -3.42
N GLY A 205 11.83 -4.02 -4.53
CA GLY A 205 11.64 -2.57 -4.62
C GLY A 205 10.19 -2.13 -4.40
N MET A 206 9.22 -3.04 -4.57
CA MET A 206 7.81 -2.77 -4.29
C MET A 206 7.43 -2.88 -2.80
N TRP A 207 8.30 -3.43 -1.94
CA TRP A 207 8.02 -3.50 -0.51
C TRP A 207 7.99 -2.10 0.10
N GLY A 208 6.83 -1.71 0.64
CA GLY A 208 6.59 -0.35 1.11
C GLY A 208 6.18 0.63 0.01
N GLY A 209 6.01 0.16 -1.23
CA GLY A 209 5.39 0.90 -2.32
C GLY A 209 3.89 0.58 -2.45
N GLU A 210 3.31 1.02 -3.56
CA GLU A 210 1.90 0.81 -3.88
C GLU A 210 1.70 0.48 -5.36
N ILE A 211 0.73 -0.38 -5.65
CA ILE A 211 0.19 -0.61 -6.99
C ILE A 211 -1.27 -0.17 -6.99
N PHE A 212 -1.62 0.71 -7.89
CA PHE A 212 -2.98 1.15 -8.12
C PHE A 212 -3.60 0.43 -9.32
N ILE A 213 -4.72 -0.24 -9.08
CA ILE A 213 -5.59 -0.82 -10.10
C ILE A 213 -6.81 0.08 -10.25
N PHE A 214 -6.90 0.77 -11.39
CA PHE A 214 -8.05 1.59 -11.71
C PHE A 214 -9.35 0.76 -11.66
N PRO A 215 -10.46 1.29 -11.15
CA PRO A 215 -10.61 2.68 -10.70
C PRO A 215 -10.35 2.90 -9.20
N ASN A 216 -10.21 1.85 -8.36
CA ASN A 216 -10.40 2.08 -6.92
C ASN A 216 -9.74 1.04 -5.99
N VAL A 217 -8.74 0.30 -6.46
CA VAL A 217 -8.00 -0.67 -5.64
C VAL A 217 -6.53 -0.27 -5.55
N MET A 218 -6.02 -0.14 -4.33
CA MET A 218 -4.63 0.13 -4.02
C MET A 218 -4.05 -1.04 -3.23
N ILE A 219 -2.87 -1.51 -3.61
CA ILE A 219 -2.22 -2.67 -3.01
C ILE A 219 -0.84 -2.24 -2.52
N LEU A 220 -0.60 -2.34 -1.22
CA LEU A 220 0.66 -2.03 -0.55
C LEU A 220 1.34 -3.36 -0.15
N PRO A 221 2.18 -3.92 -1.03
CA PRO A 221 2.75 -5.25 -0.83
C PRO A 221 3.94 -5.24 0.12
N HIS A 222 4.20 -6.40 0.70
CA HIS A 222 5.40 -6.73 1.47
C HIS A 222 5.73 -8.23 1.31
N ALA A 223 6.54 -8.78 2.17
CA ALA A 223 7.05 -10.16 2.16
C ALA A 223 5.96 -11.24 2.34
N GLY A 224 5.10 -11.44 1.35
CA GLY A 224 3.98 -12.38 1.43
C GLY A 224 2.76 -11.86 2.20
N ASN A 225 2.74 -10.57 2.48
CA ASN A 225 1.64 -9.84 3.10
C ASN A 225 1.29 -8.64 2.24
N ALA A 226 0.07 -8.13 2.34
CA ALA A 226 -0.29 -6.86 1.71
C ALA A 226 -1.41 -6.17 2.51
N MET A 227 -1.34 -4.84 2.54
CA MET A 227 -2.49 -4.00 2.87
C MET A 227 -3.16 -3.60 1.57
N ILE A 228 -4.47 -3.75 1.51
CA ILE A 228 -5.24 -3.44 0.30
C ILE A 228 -6.33 -2.46 0.67
N TYR A 229 -6.46 -1.39 -0.10
CA TYR A 229 -7.55 -0.44 0.00
C TYR A 229 -8.50 -0.60 -1.18
N ARG A 230 -9.79 -0.45 -0.90
CA ARG A 230 -10.83 -0.28 -1.91
C ARG A 230 -11.72 0.87 -1.50
N VAL A 231 -11.83 1.87 -2.37
CA VAL A 231 -12.66 3.05 -2.08
C VAL A 231 -13.83 3.09 -3.05
N ARG A 232 -15.04 3.25 -2.52
CA ARG A 232 -16.26 3.26 -3.32
C ARG A 232 -17.15 4.45 -2.95
N PRO A 233 -17.86 5.06 -3.92
CA PRO A 233 -18.87 6.06 -3.60
C PRO A 233 -19.95 5.46 -2.70
N ALA A 234 -20.55 6.27 -1.84
CA ALA A 234 -21.68 5.90 -0.99
C ALA A 234 -22.98 6.46 -1.58
N GLY A 235 -23.60 5.70 -2.45
CA GLY A 235 -24.79 6.14 -3.20
C GLY A 235 -24.47 7.31 -4.14
N SER A 236 -25.35 8.30 -4.22
CA SER A 236 -25.23 9.49 -5.08
C SER A 236 -24.65 10.72 -4.36
N ASP A 237 -24.31 10.62 -3.10
CA ASP A 237 -23.73 11.74 -2.33
C ASP A 237 -22.25 11.88 -2.68
N PRO A 238 -21.82 12.98 -3.33
CA PRO A 238 -20.45 13.18 -3.75
C PRO A 238 -19.49 13.41 -2.58
N ASP A 239 -20.01 13.72 -1.39
CA ASP A 239 -19.23 14.00 -0.18
C ASP A 239 -19.17 12.80 0.76
N ARG A 240 -19.52 11.61 0.28
CA ARG A 240 -19.45 10.37 1.06
C ARG A 240 -18.87 9.22 0.27
N CYS A 241 -18.03 8.45 0.95
CA CYS A 241 -17.53 7.20 0.41
C CYS A 241 -17.46 6.11 1.47
N THR A 242 -17.26 4.88 1.02
CA THR A 242 -16.91 3.74 1.85
C THR A 242 -15.45 3.40 1.56
N PHE A 243 -14.62 3.51 2.56
CA PHE A 243 -13.22 3.11 2.52
C PHE A 243 -13.07 1.72 3.15
N GLU A 244 -12.61 0.76 2.40
CA GLU A 244 -12.38 -0.59 2.89
C GLU A 244 -10.89 -0.87 2.96
N ILE A 245 -10.47 -1.46 4.06
CA ILE A 245 -9.10 -1.89 4.30
C ILE A 245 -9.10 -3.40 4.48
N PHE A 246 -8.21 -4.07 3.77
CA PHE A 246 -7.96 -5.49 3.90
C PHE A 246 -6.50 -5.70 4.30
N SER A 247 -6.26 -6.45 5.36
CA SER A 247 -4.97 -7.09 5.58
C SER A 247 -5.02 -8.47 4.95
N THR A 248 -4.08 -8.76 4.08
CA THR A 248 -3.95 -10.06 3.44
C THR A 248 -2.59 -10.65 3.71
N ARG A 249 -2.51 -11.97 3.78
CA ARG A 249 -1.24 -12.67 3.94
C ARG A 249 -1.27 -14.05 3.28
N SER A 250 -0.11 -14.52 2.91
CA SER A 250 0.08 -15.93 2.54
C SER A 250 0.18 -16.78 3.79
N TYR A 251 -0.34 -17.99 3.71
CA TYR A 251 -0.36 -18.96 4.82
C TYR A 251 0.48 -20.17 4.49
N PRO A 252 1.08 -20.83 5.51
CA PRO A 252 1.70 -22.14 5.32
C PRO A 252 0.73 -23.14 4.69
N ALA A 253 1.23 -24.03 3.84
CA ALA A 253 0.39 -25.01 3.12
C ALA A 253 -0.45 -25.89 4.08
N ALA A 254 0.05 -26.16 5.29
CA ALA A 254 -0.65 -26.93 6.31
C ALA A 254 -1.76 -26.16 7.03
N VAL A 255 -1.84 -24.83 6.84
CA VAL A 255 -2.78 -23.98 7.56
C VAL A 255 -3.97 -23.63 6.67
N LYS A 256 -5.17 -23.98 7.11
CA LYS A 256 -6.41 -23.47 6.52
C LYS A 256 -6.79 -22.18 7.27
N PRO A 257 -6.61 -21.01 6.64
CA PRO A 257 -6.93 -19.75 7.32
C PRO A 257 -8.43 -19.64 7.59
N PRO A 258 -8.82 -19.01 8.71
CA PRO A 258 -10.22 -18.69 8.95
C PRO A 258 -10.70 -17.67 7.89
N ARG A 259 -11.98 -17.74 7.56
CA ARG A 259 -12.58 -16.72 6.70
C ARG A 259 -12.68 -15.41 7.47
N ALA A 260 -12.05 -14.35 6.97
CA ALA A 260 -12.20 -13.02 7.55
C ALA A 260 -13.66 -12.54 7.42
N THR A 261 -14.16 -11.92 8.48
CA THR A 261 -15.48 -11.29 8.51
C THR A 261 -15.36 -9.79 8.39
N LEU A 262 -16.32 -9.17 7.71
CA LEU A 262 -16.38 -7.72 7.60
C LEU A 262 -16.63 -7.07 8.96
N GLN A 263 -15.70 -6.23 9.39
CA GLN A 263 -15.83 -5.38 10.57
C GLN A 263 -16.28 -3.97 10.11
N ARG A 264 -17.45 -3.56 10.54
CA ARG A 264 -17.95 -2.21 10.25
C ARG A 264 -17.45 -1.26 11.33
N VAL A 265 -16.65 -0.29 10.92
CA VAL A 265 -16.15 0.76 11.81
C VAL A 265 -17.28 1.77 12.06
N THR A 266 -17.57 2.04 13.31
CA THR A 266 -18.58 3.00 13.76
C THR A 266 -17.97 4.26 14.35
N ASP A 267 -16.73 4.18 14.83
CA ASP A 267 -15.96 5.31 15.33
C ASP A 267 -14.52 5.22 14.80
N LEU A 268 -14.17 6.14 13.89
CA LEU A 268 -12.80 6.25 13.36
C LEU A 268 -11.78 6.65 14.44
N GLY A 269 -12.23 7.33 15.50
CA GLY A 269 -11.37 7.75 16.61
C GLY A 269 -10.98 6.61 17.55
N ASP A 270 -11.72 5.52 17.54
CA ASP A 270 -11.49 4.36 18.41
C ASP A 270 -10.28 3.52 17.98
N PRO A 271 -9.20 3.45 18.79
CA PRO A 271 -8.00 2.69 18.47
C PRO A 271 -8.22 1.17 18.37
N GLU A 272 -9.27 0.65 18.98
CA GLU A 272 -9.61 -0.78 18.89
C GLU A 272 -10.27 -1.11 17.54
N GLN A 273 -10.97 -0.14 16.95
CA GLN A 273 -11.58 -0.31 15.64
C GLN A 273 -10.63 -0.02 14.49
N VAL A 274 -9.81 1.04 14.59
CA VAL A 274 -8.86 1.44 13.54
C VAL A 274 -7.50 1.77 14.15
N LEU A 275 -6.47 1.07 13.70
CA LEU A 275 -5.10 1.28 14.16
C LEU A 275 -4.57 2.65 13.77
N LEU A 276 -3.45 3.06 14.39
CA LEU A 276 -2.98 4.44 14.38
C LEU A 276 -2.71 4.98 12.97
N ILE A 277 -2.00 4.24 12.11
CA ILE A 277 -1.58 4.74 10.80
C ILE A 277 -2.79 5.03 9.90
N PRO A 278 -3.67 4.07 9.57
CA PRO A 278 -4.87 4.38 8.78
C PRO A 278 -5.81 5.37 9.46
N ARG A 279 -5.86 5.43 10.79
CA ARG A 279 -6.66 6.43 11.50
C ARG A 279 -6.15 7.86 11.29
N GLN A 280 -4.83 8.06 11.22
CA GLN A 280 -4.23 9.35 10.92
C GLN A 280 -4.56 9.80 9.49
N ASP A 281 -4.42 8.91 8.50
CA ASP A 281 -4.75 9.21 7.11
C ASP A 281 -6.23 9.55 6.95
N LEU A 282 -7.09 8.64 7.36
CA LEU A 282 -8.54 8.79 7.22
C LEU A 282 -9.10 9.97 8.01
N GLY A 283 -8.44 10.40 9.09
CA GLY A 283 -8.80 11.59 9.86
C GLY A 283 -8.55 12.92 9.13
N ASN A 284 -7.62 12.95 8.18
CA ASN A 284 -7.29 14.14 7.39
C ASN A 284 -8.25 14.32 6.19
N ILE A 285 -8.70 13.24 5.59
CA ILE A 285 -9.50 13.23 4.36
C ILE A 285 -10.76 14.10 4.44
N PRO A 286 -11.60 14.05 5.50
CA PRO A 286 -12.77 14.94 5.61
C PRO A 286 -12.42 16.43 5.71
N ARG A 287 -11.22 16.76 6.20
CA ARG A 287 -10.74 18.14 6.24
C ARG A 287 -10.35 18.64 4.85
N MET A 288 -9.72 17.79 4.05
CA MET A 288 -9.40 18.06 2.64
C MET A 288 -10.69 18.29 1.85
N GLN A 289 -11.72 17.43 2.02
CA GLN A 289 -13.03 17.60 1.38
C GLN A 289 -13.66 18.97 1.70
N LYS A 290 -13.63 19.39 2.96
CA LYS A 290 -14.10 20.72 3.35
C LYS A 290 -13.31 21.84 2.66
N GLY A 291 -12.00 21.67 2.52
CA GLY A 291 -11.13 22.61 1.82
C GLY A 291 -11.51 22.78 0.33
N LEU A 292 -11.85 21.70 -0.33
CA LEU A 292 -12.28 21.70 -1.74
C LEU A 292 -13.60 22.44 -1.96
N HIS A 293 -14.48 22.54 -0.96
CA HIS A 293 -15.69 23.36 -1.00
C HIS A 293 -15.45 24.85 -0.78
N SER A 294 -14.22 25.26 -0.50
CA SER A 294 -13.89 26.67 -0.35
C SER A 294 -14.14 27.46 -1.64
N ARG A 295 -14.74 28.64 -1.55
CA ARG A 295 -14.95 29.55 -2.70
C ARG A 295 -13.64 29.97 -3.37
N ALA A 296 -12.54 29.91 -2.64
CA ALA A 296 -11.20 30.24 -3.15
C ALA A 296 -10.60 29.07 -3.97
N MET A 297 -11.08 27.86 -3.76
CA MET A 297 -10.58 26.67 -4.43
C MET A 297 -11.26 26.49 -5.79
N ARG A 298 -10.65 27.04 -6.84
CA ARG A 298 -11.20 26.96 -8.22
C ARG A 298 -10.60 25.84 -9.04
N GLN A 299 -9.43 25.35 -8.67
CA GLN A 299 -8.70 24.29 -9.35
C GLN A 299 -7.68 23.67 -8.40
N THR A 300 -7.33 22.43 -8.66
CA THR A 300 -6.24 21.71 -7.99
C THR A 300 -5.00 21.73 -8.87
N TRP A 301 -3.85 22.05 -8.29
CA TRP A 301 -2.55 21.96 -8.94
C TRP A 301 -1.90 20.65 -8.54
N LEU A 302 -1.49 19.86 -9.52
CA LEU A 302 -0.84 18.60 -9.31
C LEU A 302 0.66 18.69 -9.59
N ALA A 303 1.48 18.14 -8.70
CA ALA A 303 2.92 18.04 -8.89
C ALA A 303 3.22 17.01 -9.99
N SER A 304 4.00 17.41 -10.99
CA SER A 304 4.27 16.60 -12.18
C SER A 304 4.96 15.26 -11.90
N HIS A 305 5.72 15.16 -10.80
CA HIS A 305 6.43 13.94 -10.41
C HIS A 305 5.63 13.12 -9.38
N HIS A 306 5.31 13.74 -8.24
CA HIS A 306 4.72 13.01 -7.11
C HIS A 306 3.24 12.65 -7.30
N GLU A 307 2.50 13.45 -8.09
CA GLU A 307 1.05 13.30 -8.24
C GLU A 307 0.64 12.87 -9.66
N LYS A 308 1.58 12.34 -10.43
CA LYS A 308 1.25 11.86 -11.80
C LYS A 308 0.26 10.71 -11.82
N MET A 309 0.19 9.89 -10.76
CA MET A 309 -0.81 8.84 -10.65
C MET A 309 -2.22 9.42 -10.49
N ILE A 310 -2.35 10.48 -9.71
CA ILE A 310 -3.62 11.23 -9.54
C ILE A 310 -4.09 11.75 -10.91
N LEU A 311 -3.19 12.45 -11.63
CA LEU A 311 -3.52 12.96 -12.97
C LEU A 311 -3.93 11.84 -13.92
N ASN A 312 -3.21 10.72 -13.94
CA ASN A 312 -3.50 9.56 -14.80
C ASN A 312 -4.87 8.95 -14.49
N MET A 313 -5.21 8.80 -13.21
CA MET A 313 -6.52 8.32 -12.79
C MET A 313 -7.64 9.25 -13.27
N HIS A 314 -7.51 10.56 -13.09
CA HIS A 314 -8.52 11.52 -13.56
C HIS A 314 -8.67 11.51 -15.07
N GLN A 315 -7.57 11.46 -15.82
CA GLN A 315 -7.62 11.35 -17.28
C GLN A 315 -8.28 10.05 -17.76
N ALA A 316 -8.09 8.95 -17.02
CA ALA A 316 -8.80 7.70 -17.30
C ALA A 316 -10.29 7.86 -17.04
N MET A 317 -10.69 8.41 -15.89
CA MET A 317 -12.11 8.67 -15.58
C MET A 317 -12.79 9.58 -16.61
N ASP A 318 -12.12 10.64 -17.05
CA ASP A 318 -12.64 11.55 -18.06
C ASP A 318 -12.99 10.83 -19.38
N ARG A 319 -12.24 9.80 -19.76
CA ARG A 319 -12.56 8.99 -20.95
C ARG A 319 -13.89 8.24 -20.78
N TYR A 320 -14.13 7.65 -19.60
CA TYR A 320 -15.37 6.95 -19.29
C TYR A 320 -16.58 7.89 -19.14
N LEU A 321 -16.37 9.14 -18.70
CA LEU A 321 -17.44 10.13 -18.53
C LEU A 321 -17.84 10.81 -19.85
N ARG A 322 -16.98 10.74 -20.88
CA ARG A 322 -17.23 11.36 -22.21
C ARG A 322 -17.65 10.36 -23.27
N ALA A 323 -17.53 9.05 -22.97
CA ALA A 323 -17.99 7.98 -23.83
C ALA A 323 -19.51 7.77 -23.64
#